data_77a3d816a870681f8a2c0dc457e4b03c
#
_entry.id   77a3d816a870681f8a2c0dc457e4b03c
#
_cell.length_a   1.000
_cell.length_b   1.000
_cell.length_c   1.000
_cell.angle_alpha   90.00
_cell.angle_beta   90.00
_cell.angle_gamma   90.00
#
_symmetry.space_group_name_H-M   'P 1'
#
loop_
_entity.id
_entity.type
_entity.pdbx_description
1 polymer ?
#
loop_
_entity_poly.entity_id
_entity_poly.type
_entity_poly.pdbx_seq_one_letter_code
_entity_poly.pdbx_strand_id
1 'polypeptide(L)'
;MSQVSSQHRAESPTGLACAVLTVSDTRTPETDTGGKTIIDLLAGAGHRAVAREIIPDDPQRMRPLVTEWSARGDIDAILLTGGTGISSRDQTFETISGLLTKPLPGYGELFRMLSFAEVGAAAMLSRAVGGLIERTVMLTMPGSPAAVRLAMERLILPELGHLVREARR
;
A
#
# COMPACT_ATOMS: atom_id res chain seq x y z
N MET A 1 -17.41 -17.38 -6.58
CA MET A 1 -17.22 -16.65 -5.30
C MET A 1 -18.28 -17.14 -4.32
N SER A 2 -17.91 -17.42 -3.07
CA SER A 2 -18.90 -17.86 -2.07
C SER A 2 -19.82 -16.69 -1.70
N GLN A 3 -21.10 -16.98 -1.38
CA GLN A 3 -22.08 -15.97 -0.94
C GLN A 3 -21.60 -15.16 0.27
N VAL A 4 -20.80 -15.77 1.13
CA VAL A 4 -20.23 -15.14 2.33
C VAL A 4 -19.25 -14.02 1.95
N SER A 5 -18.38 -14.22 0.94
CA SER A 5 -17.41 -13.19 0.52
C SER A 5 -18.09 -12.00 -0.19
N SER A 6 -19.20 -12.22 -0.87
CA SER A 6 -19.97 -11.13 -1.51
C SER A 6 -20.75 -10.29 -0.50
N GLN A 7 -21.31 -10.92 0.55
CA GLN A 7 -21.98 -10.20 1.65
C GLN A 7 -20.99 -9.33 2.45
N HIS A 8 -19.82 -9.86 2.79
CA HIS A 8 -18.80 -9.12 3.52
C HIS A 8 -18.29 -7.89 2.76
N ARG A 9 -18.20 -7.96 1.42
CA ARG A 9 -17.85 -6.80 0.57
C ARG A 9 -18.97 -5.75 0.51
N ALA A 10 -20.23 -6.19 0.46
CA ALA A 10 -21.37 -5.27 0.40
C ALA A 10 -21.55 -4.42 1.68
N GLU A 11 -21.08 -4.93 2.82
CA GLU A 11 -21.11 -4.24 4.12
C GLU A 11 -19.81 -3.49 4.43
N SER A 12 -18.86 -3.44 3.49
CA SER A 12 -17.57 -2.77 3.69
C SER A 12 -17.72 -1.25 3.68
N PRO A 13 -16.99 -0.52 4.54
CA PRO A 13 -17.03 0.92 4.57
C PRO A 13 -16.55 1.53 3.25
N THR A 14 -17.25 2.58 2.82
CA THR A 14 -16.88 3.43 1.68
C THR A 14 -16.33 4.77 2.19
N GLY A 15 -15.74 5.58 1.32
CA GLY A 15 -15.24 6.90 1.72
C GLY A 15 -14.02 6.86 2.64
N LEU A 16 -13.22 5.78 2.57
CA LEU A 16 -12.05 5.60 3.42
C LEU A 16 -11.03 6.72 3.25
N ALA A 17 -10.36 7.05 4.36
CA ALA A 17 -9.30 8.04 4.43
C ALA A 17 -7.93 7.34 4.37
N CYS A 18 -7.17 7.60 3.31
CA CYS A 18 -5.88 6.98 3.07
C CYS A 18 -4.74 7.99 3.15
N ALA A 19 -3.61 7.60 3.70
CA ALA A 19 -2.35 8.31 3.55
C ALA A 19 -1.55 7.68 2.40
N VAL A 20 -0.90 8.52 1.60
CA VAL A 20 -0.08 8.11 0.45
C VAL A 20 1.36 8.52 0.69
N LEU A 21 2.26 7.53 0.72
CA LEU A 21 3.68 7.73 0.93
C LEU A 21 4.46 7.29 -0.30
N THR A 22 5.22 8.20 -0.89
CA THR A 22 6.18 7.89 -1.95
C THR A 22 7.59 7.87 -1.38
N VAL A 23 8.26 6.74 -1.51
CA VAL A 23 9.66 6.56 -1.11
C VAL A 23 10.54 6.69 -2.35
N SER A 24 11.29 7.76 -2.43
CA SER A 24 12.16 8.06 -3.58
C SER A 24 13.18 9.15 -3.25
N ASP A 25 14.42 8.95 -3.68
CA ASP A 25 15.50 9.94 -3.57
C ASP A 25 15.42 11.03 -4.66
N THR A 26 14.60 10.86 -5.69
CA THR A 26 14.62 11.73 -6.89
C THR A 26 13.27 12.32 -7.26
N ARG A 27 12.16 11.84 -6.71
CA ARG A 27 10.83 12.36 -7.05
C ARG A 27 10.52 13.64 -6.30
N THR A 28 9.84 14.54 -7.01
CA THR A 28 9.22 15.75 -6.46
C THR A 28 7.71 15.66 -6.59
N PRO A 29 6.92 16.54 -5.98
CA PRO A 29 5.45 16.54 -6.15
C PRO A 29 5.00 16.53 -7.62
N GLU A 30 5.77 17.19 -8.51
CA GLU A 30 5.48 17.29 -9.95
C GLU A 30 5.84 16.01 -10.71
N THR A 31 6.85 15.28 -10.26
CA THR A 31 7.38 14.08 -10.94
C THR A 31 6.93 12.78 -10.32
N ASP A 32 6.21 12.83 -9.19
CA ASP A 32 5.69 11.66 -8.49
C ASP A 32 4.43 11.10 -9.17
N THR A 33 4.64 10.41 -10.27
CA THR A 33 3.57 9.75 -11.02
C THR A 33 2.94 8.59 -10.26
N GLY A 34 3.72 7.89 -9.41
CA GLY A 34 3.23 6.76 -8.59
C GLY A 34 2.22 7.22 -7.55
N GLY A 35 2.62 8.17 -6.69
CA GLY A 35 1.73 8.73 -5.67
C GLY A 35 0.51 9.40 -6.26
N LYS A 36 0.67 10.13 -7.39
CA LYS A 36 -0.47 10.71 -8.11
C LYS A 36 -1.44 9.63 -8.60
N THR A 37 -0.94 8.55 -9.18
CA THR A 37 -1.79 7.43 -9.64
C THR A 37 -2.58 6.82 -8.50
N ILE A 38 -1.97 6.62 -7.32
CA ILE A 38 -2.68 6.11 -6.13
C ILE A 38 -3.83 7.05 -5.76
N ILE A 39 -3.57 8.37 -5.69
CA ILE A 39 -4.56 9.38 -5.31
C ILE A 39 -5.72 9.41 -6.30
N ASP A 40 -5.43 9.43 -7.60
CA ASP A 40 -6.44 9.46 -8.65
C ASP A 40 -7.34 8.20 -8.61
N LEU A 41 -6.75 7.02 -8.40
CA LEU A 41 -7.47 5.76 -8.29
C LEU A 41 -8.31 5.66 -7.00
N LEU A 42 -7.80 6.16 -5.87
CA LEU A 42 -8.58 6.27 -4.62
C LEU A 42 -9.81 7.15 -4.83
N ALA A 43 -9.63 8.33 -5.42
CA ALA A 43 -10.72 9.27 -5.69
C ALA A 43 -11.77 8.65 -6.63
N GLY A 44 -11.33 7.96 -7.69
CA GLY A 44 -12.22 7.24 -8.63
C GLY A 44 -13.02 6.11 -7.98
N ALA A 45 -12.52 5.54 -6.89
CA ALA A 45 -13.19 4.50 -6.09
C ALA A 45 -14.00 5.08 -4.90
N GLY A 46 -14.10 6.40 -4.78
CA GLY A 46 -14.85 7.07 -3.71
C GLY A 46 -14.12 7.13 -2.36
N HIS A 47 -12.81 6.92 -2.35
CA HIS A 47 -11.95 7.09 -1.18
C HIS A 47 -11.21 8.44 -1.22
N ARG A 48 -10.54 8.81 -0.14
CA ARG A 48 -9.86 10.11 0.00
C ARG A 48 -8.40 9.94 0.40
N ALA A 49 -7.50 10.67 -0.26
CA ALA A 49 -6.15 10.86 0.24
C ALA A 49 -6.16 12.03 1.24
N VAL A 50 -5.92 11.76 2.52
CA VAL A 50 -5.95 12.76 3.61
C VAL A 50 -4.56 13.20 4.05
N ALA A 51 -3.53 12.48 3.61
CA ALA A 51 -2.13 12.85 3.79
C ALA A 51 -1.32 12.36 2.58
N ARG A 52 -0.30 13.12 2.18
CA ARG A 52 0.65 12.74 1.14
C ARG A 52 2.02 13.27 1.49
N GLU A 53 3.03 12.39 1.43
CA GLU A 53 4.43 12.74 1.61
C GLU A 53 5.31 12.04 0.59
N ILE A 54 6.44 12.66 0.27
CA ILE A 54 7.53 12.08 -0.50
C ILE A 54 8.77 12.15 0.38
N ILE A 55 9.36 11.00 0.67
CA ILE A 55 10.56 10.93 1.51
C ILE A 55 11.65 10.11 0.81
N PRO A 56 12.93 10.35 1.13
CA PRO A 56 14.00 9.46 0.69
C PRO A 56 13.84 8.04 1.27
N ASP A 57 14.50 7.06 0.64
CA ASP A 57 14.51 5.68 1.15
C ASP A 57 15.44 5.57 2.36
N ASP A 58 14.96 6.08 3.48
CA ASP A 58 15.66 6.17 4.76
C ASP A 58 14.74 5.68 5.89
N PRO A 59 15.11 4.58 6.57
CA PRO A 59 14.35 4.06 7.72
C PRO A 59 14.15 5.08 8.84
N GLN A 60 15.09 6.02 9.04
CA GLN A 60 14.99 7.03 10.09
C GLN A 60 13.93 8.09 9.78
N ARG A 61 13.58 8.28 8.50
CA ARG A 61 12.49 9.14 8.05
C ARG A 61 11.17 8.37 7.98
N MET A 62 11.23 7.13 7.49
CA MET A 62 10.05 6.31 7.23
C MET A 62 9.36 5.85 8.52
N ARG A 63 10.13 5.32 9.50
CA ARG A 63 9.57 4.77 10.74
C ARG A 63 8.73 5.78 11.52
N PRO A 64 9.24 6.98 11.89
CA PRO A 64 8.45 7.92 12.67
C PRO A 64 7.20 8.40 11.93
N LEU A 65 7.29 8.66 10.61
CA LEU A 65 6.16 9.11 9.82
C LEU A 65 5.04 8.05 9.75
N VAL A 66 5.41 6.79 9.45
CA VAL A 66 4.44 5.68 9.38
C VAL A 66 3.83 5.41 10.75
N THR A 67 4.62 5.47 11.82
CA THR A 67 4.11 5.31 13.19
C THR A 67 3.15 6.45 13.58
N GLU A 68 3.49 7.69 13.26
CA GLU A 68 2.61 8.84 13.47
C GLU A 68 1.27 8.65 12.73
N TRP A 69 1.33 8.32 11.44
CA TRP A 69 0.13 8.14 10.63
C TRP A 69 -0.74 6.96 11.11
N SER A 70 -0.11 5.85 11.52
CA SER A 70 -0.86 4.69 12.03
C SER A 70 -1.54 4.96 13.38
N ALA A 71 -1.04 5.91 14.17
CA ALA A 71 -1.64 6.32 15.42
C ALA A 71 -2.79 7.34 15.24
N ARG A 72 -2.94 7.92 14.05
CA ARG A 72 -4.03 8.85 13.75
C ARG A 72 -5.35 8.11 13.58
N GLY A 73 -6.36 8.52 14.30
CA GLY A 73 -7.71 7.93 14.22
C GLY A 73 -8.49 8.28 12.94
N ASP A 74 -7.97 9.21 12.13
CA ASP A 74 -8.57 9.66 10.87
C ASP A 74 -7.92 9.04 9.61
N ILE A 75 -6.96 8.10 9.77
CA ILE A 75 -6.33 7.36 8.69
C ILE A 75 -6.71 5.87 8.79
N ASP A 76 -7.35 5.36 7.75
CA ASP A 76 -7.78 3.97 7.64
C ASP A 76 -6.71 3.06 7.06
N ALA A 77 -5.96 3.60 6.10
CA ALA A 77 -4.91 2.86 5.41
C ALA A 77 -3.73 3.77 5.02
N ILE A 78 -2.54 3.19 5.01
CA ILE A 78 -1.31 3.80 4.49
C ILE A 78 -0.90 3.01 3.24
N LEU A 79 -0.84 3.69 2.10
CA LEU A 79 -0.42 3.13 0.82
C LEU A 79 0.95 3.69 0.46
N LEU A 80 1.97 2.83 0.44
CA LEU A 80 3.34 3.21 0.21
C LEU A 80 3.83 2.68 -1.15
N THR A 81 4.48 3.53 -1.94
CA THR A 81 5.10 3.15 -3.21
C THR A 81 6.58 3.51 -3.25
N GLY A 82 7.40 2.58 -3.75
CA GLY A 82 8.85 2.71 -3.87
C GLY A 82 9.65 1.93 -2.82
N GLY A 83 10.95 1.80 -3.04
CA GLY A 83 11.90 1.17 -2.10
C GLY A 83 11.71 -0.32 -1.83
N THR A 84 10.96 -1.05 -2.67
CA THR A 84 10.65 -2.48 -2.48
C THR A 84 11.56 -3.43 -3.24
N GLY A 85 12.58 -2.92 -3.93
CA GLY A 85 13.54 -3.74 -4.69
C GLY A 85 14.59 -4.42 -3.80
N ILE A 86 15.66 -4.93 -4.44
CA ILE A 86 16.74 -5.69 -3.78
C ILE A 86 18.07 -4.92 -3.71
N SER A 87 18.08 -3.66 -4.14
CA SER A 87 19.26 -2.80 -4.01
C SER A 87 19.56 -2.54 -2.53
N SER A 88 20.81 -2.27 -2.20
CA SER A 88 21.20 -1.85 -0.84
C SER A 88 20.54 -0.54 -0.38
N ARG A 89 20.03 0.25 -1.33
CA ARG A 89 19.24 1.46 -1.05
C ARG A 89 17.78 1.16 -0.73
N ASP A 90 17.24 0.03 -1.17
CA ASP A 90 15.84 -0.32 -0.95
C ASP A 90 15.64 -0.83 0.48
N GLN A 91 15.05 0.00 1.33
CA GLN A 91 14.85 -0.26 2.77
C GLN A 91 13.37 -0.37 3.17
N THR A 92 12.44 -0.16 2.23
CA THR A 92 11.01 -0.18 2.52
C THR A 92 10.55 -1.51 3.10
N PHE A 93 10.99 -2.64 2.52
CA PHE A 93 10.56 -3.97 2.99
C PHE A 93 10.97 -4.21 4.45
N GLU A 94 12.24 -4.00 4.80
CA GLU A 94 12.78 -4.21 6.14
C GLU A 94 12.12 -3.27 7.15
N THR A 95 11.97 -2.02 6.75
CA THR A 95 11.39 -0.98 7.62
C THR A 95 9.94 -1.28 7.95
N ILE A 96 9.13 -1.52 6.91
CA ILE A 96 7.69 -1.76 7.09
C ILE A 96 7.43 -3.11 7.73
N SER A 97 8.15 -4.18 7.33
CA SER A 97 8.00 -5.50 7.96
C SER A 97 8.26 -5.46 9.48
N GLY A 98 9.21 -4.61 9.92
CA GLY A 98 9.51 -4.42 11.33
C GLY A 98 8.48 -3.57 12.10
N LEU A 99 7.54 -2.92 11.41
CA LEU A 99 6.45 -2.13 12.01
C LEU A 99 5.12 -2.90 12.03
N LEU A 100 4.96 -3.92 11.18
CA LEU A 100 3.70 -4.67 11.12
C LEU A 100 3.44 -5.42 12.42
N THR A 101 2.32 -5.14 13.06
CA THR A 101 1.83 -5.90 14.22
C THR A 101 1.14 -7.20 13.79
N LYS A 102 0.56 -7.20 12.58
CA LYS A 102 -0.05 -8.38 11.96
C LYS A 102 0.28 -8.43 10.46
N PRO A 103 1.29 -9.19 10.04
CA PRO A 103 1.61 -9.37 8.62
C PRO A 103 0.49 -10.06 7.83
N LEU A 104 0.33 -9.66 6.57
CA LEU A 104 -0.58 -10.24 5.58
C LEU A 104 0.22 -10.79 4.38
N PRO A 105 0.85 -11.98 4.50
CA PRO A 105 1.73 -12.52 3.45
C PRO A 105 1.03 -12.68 2.10
N GLY A 106 -0.25 -13.06 2.12
CA GLY A 106 -1.06 -13.26 0.92
C GLY A 106 -1.12 -12.03 0.00
N TYR A 107 -0.98 -10.80 0.54
CA TYR A 107 -0.89 -9.60 -0.29
C TYR A 107 0.32 -9.64 -1.23
N GLY A 108 1.52 -9.85 -0.67
CA GLY A 108 2.74 -9.92 -1.47
C GLY A 108 2.77 -11.12 -2.42
N GLU A 109 2.20 -12.26 -2.00
CA GLU A 109 2.08 -13.47 -2.83
C GLU A 109 1.20 -13.21 -4.06
N LEU A 110 0.00 -12.66 -3.86
CA LEU A 110 -0.92 -12.32 -4.93
C LEU A 110 -0.35 -11.23 -5.85
N PHE A 111 0.31 -10.22 -5.28
CA PHE A 111 0.96 -9.18 -6.09
C PHE A 111 2.03 -9.77 -7.02
N ARG A 112 2.93 -10.62 -6.50
CA ARG A 112 3.95 -11.28 -7.32
C ARG A 112 3.36 -12.24 -8.35
N MET A 113 2.30 -12.96 -8.02
CA MET A 113 1.59 -13.83 -8.96
C MET A 113 1.03 -13.03 -10.14
N LEU A 114 0.36 -11.91 -9.87
CA LEU A 114 -0.19 -11.05 -10.92
C LEU A 114 0.93 -10.37 -11.73
N SER A 115 1.98 -9.90 -11.06
CA SER A 115 3.16 -9.31 -11.72
C SER A 115 3.86 -10.31 -12.65
N PHE A 116 3.92 -11.60 -12.26
CA PHE A 116 4.52 -12.63 -13.11
C PHE A 116 3.81 -12.76 -14.46
N ALA A 117 2.49 -12.58 -14.48
CA ALA A 117 1.73 -12.61 -15.75
C ALA A 117 2.08 -11.42 -16.69
N GLU A 118 2.55 -10.29 -16.13
CA GLU A 118 2.90 -9.09 -16.91
C GLU A 118 4.39 -9.01 -17.27
N VAL A 119 5.28 -9.32 -16.32
CA VAL A 119 6.73 -9.10 -16.45
C VAL A 119 7.56 -10.37 -16.31
N GLY A 120 6.93 -11.54 -16.21
CA GLY A 120 7.62 -12.83 -16.09
C GLY A 120 8.43 -12.93 -14.79
N ALA A 121 9.58 -13.62 -14.86
CA ALA A 121 10.44 -13.90 -13.70
C ALA A 121 10.94 -12.64 -12.96
N ALA A 122 10.95 -11.47 -13.60
CA ALA A 122 11.32 -10.22 -12.93
C ALA A 122 10.42 -9.88 -11.73
N ALA A 123 9.21 -10.43 -11.67
CA ALA A 123 8.30 -10.29 -10.54
C ALA A 123 8.90 -10.76 -9.21
N MET A 124 9.87 -11.71 -9.23
CA MET A 124 10.57 -12.18 -8.01
C MET A 124 11.37 -11.09 -7.30
N LEU A 125 11.75 -10.03 -8.01
CA LEU A 125 12.52 -8.92 -7.45
C LEU A 125 11.66 -7.99 -6.57
N SER A 126 10.34 -8.12 -6.62
CA SER A 126 9.43 -7.32 -5.80
C SER A 126 9.28 -7.88 -4.40
N ARG A 127 9.59 -7.06 -3.40
CA ARG A 127 9.39 -7.39 -1.99
C ARG A 127 8.20 -6.62 -1.40
N ALA A 128 7.16 -6.41 -2.20
CA ALA A 128 5.91 -5.83 -1.72
C ALA A 128 5.37 -6.61 -0.51
N VAL A 129 5.00 -5.89 0.54
CA VAL A 129 4.52 -6.43 1.82
C VAL A 129 3.30 -5.65 2.29
N GLY A 130 2.43 -6.32 3.04
CA GLY A 130 1.26 -5.69 3.64
C GLY A 130 0.87 -6.33 4.96
N GLY A 131 0.01 -5.65 5.69
CA GLY A 131 -0.49 -6.09 6.98
C GLY A 131 -1.18 -4.97 7.74
N LEU A 132 -1.18 -5.08 9.06
CA LEU A 132 -1.68 -4.06 9.96
C LEU A 132 -0.54 -3.48 10.80
N ILE A 133 -0.60 -2.18 11.05
CA ILE A 133 0.08 -1.50 12.14
C ILE A 133 -1.03 -1.08 13.09
N GLU A 134 -1.12 -1.79 14.24
CA GLU A 134 -2.26 -1.71 15.14
C GLU A 134 -3.59 -1.95 14.40
N ARG A 135 -4.37 -0.91 14.13
CA ARG A 135 -5.66 -0.97 13.44
C ARG A 135 -5.64 -0.35 12.04
N THR A 136 -4.50 0.16 11.62
CA THR A 136 -4.33 0.81 10.30
C THR A 136 -3.80 -0.20 9.29
N VAL A 137 -4.45 -0.29 8.14
CA VAL A 137 -3.99 -1.13 7.03
C VAL A 137 -2.73 -0.50 6.42
N MET A 138 -1.67 -1.29 6.28
CA MET A 138 -0.42 -0.88 5.64
C MET A 138 -0.12 -1.77 4.44
N LEU A 139 0.01 -1.17 3.24
CA LEU A 139 0.28 -1.89 2.00
C LEU A 139 1.40 -1.17 1.22
N THR A 140 2.42 -1.92 0.81
CA THR A 140 3.52 -1.39 0.00
C THR A 140 3.46 -1.92 -1.43
N MET A 141 3.95 -1.15 -2.39
CA MET A 141 4.02 -1.53 -3.79
C MET A 141 5.28 -0.95 -4.47
N PRO A 142 5.78 -1.55 -5.55
CA PRO A 142 6.91 -0.99 -6.28
C PRO A 142 6.62 0.39 -6.86
N GLY A 143 7.69 1.19 -7.09
CA GLY A 143 7.58 2.57 -7.55
C GLY A 143 7.23 2.76 -9.02
N SER A 144 7.16 1.69 -9.84
CA SER A 144 6.79 1.83 -11.26
C SER A 144 5.29 2.08 -11.41
N PRO A 145 4.87 2.99 -12.31
CA PRO A 145 3.45 3.29 -12.51
C PRO A 145 2.61 2.07 -12.88
N ALA A 146 3.16 1.12 -13.63
CA ALA A 146 2.48 -0.13 -13.98
C ALA A 146 2.23 -0.99 -12.75
N ALA A 147 3.24 -1.16 -11.88
CA ALA A 147 3.12 -1.93 -10.66
C ALA A 147 2.13 -1.29 -9.66
N VAL A 148 2.14 0.05 -9.56
CA VAL A 148 1.17 0.81 -8.76
C VAL A 148 -0.25 0.53 -9.26
N ARG A 149 -0.47 0.65 -10.57
CA ARG A 149 -1.79 0.41 -11.17
C ARG A 149 -2.25 -1.03 -10.95
N LEU A 150 -1.38 -2.01 -11.17
CA LEU A 150 -1.65 -3.42 -10.93
C LEU A 150 -2.09 -3.68 -9.48
N ALA A 151 -1.30 -3.18 -8.50
CA ALA A 151 -1.61 -3.35 -7.08
C ALA A 151 -2.95 -2.71 -6.72
N MET A 152 -3.16 -1.46 -7.13
CA MET A 152 -4.36 -0.70 -6.80
C MET A 152 -5.61 -1.33 -7.40
N GLU A 153 -5.63 -1.58 -8.71
CA GLU A 153 -6.82 -2.03 -9.43
C GLU A 153 -7.18 -3.50 -9.16
N ARG A 154 -6.16 -4.35 -8.99
CA ARG A 154 -6.40 -5.80 -8.92
C ARG A 154 -6.45 -6.34 -7.49
N LEU A 155 -5.88 -5.66 -6.51
CA LEU A 155 -5.77 -6.13 -5.13
C LEU A 155 -6.33 -5.12 -4.12
N ILE A 156 -5.83 -3.89 -4.14
CA ILE A 156 -6.08 -2.95 -3.06
C ILE A 156 -7.53 -2.46 -3.10
N LEU A 157 -7.93 -1.79 -4.15
CA LEU A 157 -9.27 -1.20 -4.24
C LEU A 157 -10.41 -2.23 -4.08
N PRO A 158 -10.32 -3.45 -4.67
CA PRO A 158 -11.34 -4.46 -4.47
C PRO A 158 -11.52 -4.93 -3.03
N GLU A 159 -10.47 -4.86 -2.20
CA GLU A 159 -10.45 -5.41 -0.85
C GLU A 159 -10.25 -4.37 0.27
N LEU A 160 -9.96 -3.11 -0.07
CA LEU A 160 -9.59 -2.08 0.91
C LEU A 160 -10.64 -1.90 2.01
N GLY A 161 -11.92 -1.82 1.64
CA GLY A 161 -13.01 -1.69 2.59
C GLY A 161 -13.12 -2.91 3.51
N HIS A 162 -12.95 -4.11 2.96
CA HIS A 162 -12.96 -5.35 3.72
C HIS A 162 -11.76 -5.42 4.70
N LEU A 163 -10.56 -5.08 4.24
CA LEU A 163 -9.36 -5.06 5.09
C LEU A 163 -9.53 -4.09 6.27
N VAL A 164 -10.02 -2.88 6.03
CA VAL A 164 -10.25 -1.88 7.08
C VAL A 164 -11.33 -2.35 8.05
N ARG A 165 -12.42 -2.96 7.57
CA ARG A 165 -13.44 -3.54 8.44
C ARG A 165 -12.87 -4.61 9.37
N GLU A 166 -12.09 -5.55 8.82
CA GLU A 166 -11.49 -6.62 9.62
C GLU A 166 -10.42 -6.09 10.60
N ALA A 167 -9.67 -5.05 10.20
CA ALA A 167 -8.69 -4.41 11.08
C ALA A 167 -9.32 -3.72 12.30
N ARG A 168 -10.59 -3.30 12.20
CA ARG A 168 -11.32 -2.60 13.27
C ARG A 168 -12.10 -3.51 14.21
N ARG A 169 -12.21 -4.78 13.90
CA ARG A 169 -12.82 -5.81 14.74
C ARG A 169 -11.93 -6.19 15.91
#